data_006954db50c26d21f5e71f171e590e8d
#
_entry.id   006954db50c26d21f5e71f171e590e8d
#
_cell.length_a   1.000
_cell.length_b   1.000
_cell.length_c   1.000
_cell.angle_alpha   90.00
_cell.angle_beta   90.00
_cell.angle_gamma   90.00
#
_symmetry.space_group_name_H-M   'P 1'
#
loop_
_entity.id
_entity.type
_entity.pdbx_description
1 polymer ?
#
loop_
_entity_poly.entity_id
_entity_poly.type
_entity_poly.pdbx_seq_one_letter_code
_entity_poly.pdbx_strand_id
1 'polypeptide(L)'
;AHTSKQLSFMTYVAPYIPAMTSIPVTEKAIYLSWCGENASVSQISVTEANAPVLYIAGDSTLTDQNALYPYYPYGSCGGWAQMLAQYFPTLAICNQAHSGMTTNCFRDDGHWNIILQHIRPKDIVMLQFGHNDQKRRNLAAFGGYINNLRRYISEIRAVDAYPIVISPISRIPFEDNGQFRSLLSTHALACQVVAEECNVPFINLHELTFRKWVSLGEPDVHDYFMDITHTNDYGAKMIASYVVSEIQRQNITPLSALPVSEIPQNFSPEQDIKEIPTETTAGGSFKMEIPYVDIEGIPQYD
;
A
#
# COMPACT_ATOMS: atom_id res chain seq x y z
N ALA A 1 -7.38 -3.32 34.24
CA ALA A 1 -6.38 -4.36 34.47
C ALA A 1 -5.08 -3.96 33.76
N HIS A 2 -3.95 -3.97 34.49
CA HIS A 2 -2.65 -3.75 33.86
C HIS A 2 -2.28 -5.04 33.11
N THR A 3 -2.17 -4.94 31.79
CA THR A 3 -1.70 -6.05 30.97
C THR A 3 -0.36 -5.67 30.37
N SER A 4 0.58 -6.61 30.36
CA SER A 4 1.83 -6.47 29.62
C SER A 4 1.80 -7.38 28.40
N LYS A 5 2.32 -6.89 27.27
CA LYS A 5 2.46 -7.65 26.03
C LYS A 5 3.89 -7.54 25.53
N GLN A 6 4.46 -8.66 25.14
CA GLN A 6 5.72 -8.66 24.39
C GLN A 6 5.41 -8.56 22.89
N LEU A 7 6.04 -7.61 22.23
CA LEU A 7 5.97 -7.45 20.78
C LEU A 7 7.33 -7.79 20.18
N SER A 8 7.33 -8.46 19.05
CA SER A 8 8.52 -8.75 18.27
C SER A 8 8.23 -8.46 16.81
N PHE A 9 9.11 -7.73 16.17
CA PHE A 9 9.03 -7.42 14.75
C PHE A 9 10.43 -7.19 14.18
N MET A 10 10.55 -7.22 12.87
CA MET A 10 11.79 -6.92 12.16
C MET A 10 11.65 -5.67 11.33
N THR A 11 12.72 -4.92 11.23
CA THR A 11 12.84 -3.78 10.31
C THR A 11 14.19 -3.81 9.63
N TYR A 12 14.26 -3.24 8.44
CA TYR A 12 15.52 -3.06 7.74
C TYR A 12 15.98 -1.60 7.87
N VAL A 13 17.18 -1.39 8.37
CA VAL A 13 17.73 -0.06 8.54
C VAL A 13 18.44 0.35 7.25
N ALA A 14 17.81 1.21 6.47
CA ALA A 14 18.32 1.79 5.23
C ALA A 14 18.25 3.33 5.29
N PRO A 15 18.99 4.02 4.43
CA PRO A 15 18.68 5.44 4.16
C PRO A 15 17.21 5.60 3.77
N TYR A 16 16.64 6.74 4.10
CA TYR A 16 15.28 7.11 3.69
C TYR A 16 15.23 8.61 3.39
N ILE A 17 14.24 9.01 2.62
CA ILE A 17 14.00 10.42 2.34
C ILE A 17 12.80 10.86 3.19
N PRO A 18 12.99 11.74 4.19
CA PRO A 18 11.91 12.20 5.04
C PRO A 18 10.86 12.97 4.24
N ALA A 19 9.62 12.98 4.72
CA ALA A 19 8.55 13.79 4.17
C ALA A 19 8.99 15.27 4.06
N MET A 20 8.57 15.94 2.99
CA MET A 20 8.86 17.35 2.72
C MET A 20 10.35 17.69 2.46
N THR A 21 11.19 16.71 2.19
CA THR A 21 12.59 16.91 1.78
C THR A 21 12.92 16.05 0.57
N SER A 22 14.04 16.36 -0.08
CA SER A 22 14.65 15.55 -1.14
C SER A 22 16.02 14.99 -0.74
N ILE A 23 16.43 15.20 0.52
CA ILE A 23 17.75 14.83 1.01
C ILE A 23 17.65 13.53 1.80
N PRO A 24 18.35 12.46 1.40
CA PRO A 24 18.36 11.22 2.13
C PRO A 24 18.98 11.38 3.53
N VAL A 25 18.34 10.81 4.53
CA VAL A 25 18.90 10.59 5.86
C VAL A 25 19.62 9.24 5.84
N THR A 26 20.89 9.27 6.16
CA THR A 26 21.77 8.09 6.17
C THR A 26 22.10 7.60 7.58
N GLU A 27 21.45 8.16 8.58
CA GLU A 27 21.64 7.77 9.97
C GLU A 27 21.21 6.32 10.19
N LYS A 28 22.08 5.54 10.82
CA LYS A 28 21.79 4.15 11.20
C LYS A 28 21.16 4.13 12.59
N ALA A 29 19.91 4.54 12.67
CA ALA A 29 19.16 4.60 13.91
C ALA A 29 17.80 3.88 13.77
N ILE A 30 17.32 3.33 14.86
CA ILE A 30 15.95 2.79 14.98
C ILE A 30 15.21 3.72 15.94
N TYR A 31 14.15 4.34 15.46
CA TYR A 31 13.27 5.19 16.25
C TYR A 31 12.05 4.37 16.68
N LEU A 32 11.84 4.29 17.98
CA LEU A 32 10.68 3.62 18.56
C LEU A 32 9.78 4.66 19.20
N SER A 33 8.53 4.67 18.78
CA SER A 33 7.49 5.50 19.38
C SER A 33 6.37 4.61 19.90
N TRP A 34 5.83 4.95 21.06
CA TRP A 34 4.64 4.31 21.60
C TRP A 34 3.66 5.38 22.04
N CYS A 35 2.40 5.13 21.77
CA CYS A 35 1.31 6.05 22.06
C CYS A 35 0.20 5.30 22.77
N GLY A 36 -0.53 5.99 23.63
CA GLY A 36 -1.67 5.48 24.36
C GLY A 36 -1.77 6.07 25.76
N GLU A 37 -2.96 6.06 26.31
CA GLU A 37 -3.19 6.49 27.69
C GLU A 37 -2.46 5.55 28.66
N ASN A 38 -1.50 6.09 29.41
CA ASN A 38 -0.64 5.33 30.32
C ASN A 38 0.22 4.22 29.67
N ALA A 39 0.49 4.34 28.36
CA ALA A 39 1.40 3.40 27.70
C ALA A 39 2.84 3.57 28.22
N SER A 40 3.49 2.44 28.51
CA SER A 40 4.88 2.43 28.95
C SER A 40 5.63 1.24 28.35
N VAL A 41 6.92 1.40 28.16
CA VAL A 41 7.83 0.34 27.72
C VAL A 41 8.76 0.02 28.86
N SER A 42 8.78 -1.25 29.30
CA SER A 42 9.60 -1.70 30.40
C SER A 42 10.98 -2.22 29.95
N GLN A 43 11.06 -2.76 28.75
CA GLN A 43 12.29 -3.31 28.19
C GLN A 43 12.29 -3.23 26.68
N ILE A 44 13.43 -2.86 26.11
CA ILE A 44 13.69 -2.93 24.67
C ILE A 44 14.96 -3.77 24.48
N SER A 45 14.90 -4.72 23.56
CA SER A 45 16.08 -5.46 23.10
C SER A 45 16.14 -5.39 21.58
N VAL A 46 17.32 -5.11 21.05
CA VAL A 46 17.57 -5.05 19.60
C VAL A 46 18.70 -6.03 19.29
N THR A 47 18.47 -6.87 18.30
CA THR A 47 19.47 -7.85 17.83
C THR A 47 19.57 -7.81 16.32
N GLU A 48 20.78 -7.99 15.79
CA GLU A 48 20.99 -8.16 14.37
C GLU A 48 20.42 -9.52 13.92
N ALA A 49 19.73 -9.54 12.79
CA ALA A 49 19.14 -10.74 12.23
C ALA A 49 19.42 -10.84 10.73
N ASN A 50 19.63 -12.06 10.26
CA ASN A 50 19.69 -12.34 8.82
C ASN A 50 18.33 -12.85 8.36
N ALA A 51 17.54 -11.95 7.80
CA ALA A 51 16.18 -12.20 7.36
C ALA A 51 16.01 -11.75 5.90
N PRO A 52 15.04 -12.31 5.15
CA PRO A 52 14.64 -11.74 3.88
C PRO A 52 14.10 -10.32 4.09
N VAL A 53 14.32 -9.47 3.10
CA VAL A 53 13.85 -8.07 3.13
C VAL A 53 12.73 -7.88 2.13
N LEU A 54 11.65 -7.26 2.58
CA LEU A 54 10.58 -6.75 1.74
C LEU A 54 10.76 -5.24 1.58
N TYR A 55 11.12 -4.83 0.37
CA TYR A 55 11.13 -3.42 -0.02
C TYR A 55 9.75 -3.02 -0.53
N ILE A 56 9.31 -1.83 -0.18
CA ILE A 56 8.04 -1.28 -0.61
C ILE A 56 8.29 0.03 -1.36
N ALA A 57 7.82 0.07 -2.59
CA ALA A 57 7.87 1.23 -3.46
C ALA A 57 6.44 1.68 -3.79
N GLY A 58 6.13 2.94 -3.48
CA GLY A 58 4.78 3.44 -3.65
C GLY A 58 4.58 4.89 -3.24
N ASP A 59 3.32 5.25 -3.13
CA ASP A 59 2.87 6.60 -2.79
C ASP A 59 2.39 6.75 -1.34
N SER A 60 1.67 7.83 -1.04
CA SER A 60 1.17 8.16 0.30
C SER A 60 0.27 7.10 0.94
N THR A 61 -0.35 6.23 0.14
CA THR A 61 -1.26 5.20 0.65
C THR A 61 -0.53 4.01 1.29
N LEU A 62 0.79 3.92 1.07
CA LEU A 62 1.67 2.90 1.66
C LEU A 62 2.65 3.46 2.68
N THR A 63 2.91 4.78 2.64
CA THR A 63 3.97 5.46 3.39
C THR A 63 3.84 5.23 4.90
N ASP A 64 4.99 5.15 5.58
CA ASP A 64 5.05 5.24 7.02
C ASP A 64 4.71 6.68 7.44
N GLN A 65 3.49 6.87 7.90
CA GLN A 65 2.97 8.16 8.31
C GLN A 65 3.38 8.46 9.76
N ASN A 66 3.63 9.72 10.05
CA ASN A 66 3.95 10.15 11.40
C ASN A 66 2.70 10.09 12.29
N ALA A 67 2.81 9.40 13.42
CA ALA A 67 1.80 9.51 14.46
C ALA A 67 1.85 10.90 15.09
N LEU A 68 0.75 11.62 15.02
CA LEU A 68 0.61 12.90 15.73
C LEU A 68 0.36 12.63 17.23
N TYR A 69 0.88 13.50 18.08
CA TYR A 69 0.62 13.43 19.51
C TYR A 69 -0.40 14.52 19.92
N PRO A 70 -1.46 14.20 20.68
CA PRO A 70 -1.85 12.85 21.11
C PRO A 70 -2.31 11.98 19.94
N TYR A 71 -1.94 10.70 19.99
CA TYR A 71 -2.28 9.76 18.91
C TYR A 71 -3.77 9.37 18.97
N TYR A 72 -4.42 9.51 17.83
CA TYR A 72 -5.77 9.04 17.59
C TYR A 72 -5.79 8.17 16.34
N PRO A 73 -6.20 6.89 16.42
CA PRO A 73 -6.29 6.00 15.27
C PRO A 73 -7.15 6.53 14.13
N TYR A 74 -8.16 7.33 14.46
CA TYR A 74 -9.06 7.95 13.49
C TYR A 74 -8.66 9.38 13.10
N GLY A 75 -7.60 9.91 13.68
CA GLY A 75 -7.17 11.29 13.48
C GLY A 75 -5.81 11.42 12.77
N SER A 76 -5.24 10.33 12.30
CA SER A 76 -3.95 10.31 11.61
C SER A 76 -4.03 9.47 10.34
N CYS A 77 -3.38 9.92 9.27
CA CYS A 77 -3.21 9.08 8.09
C CYS A 77 -2.38 7.84 8.45
N GLY A 78 -2.75 6.71 7.89
CA GLY A 78 -2.00 5.46 7.96
C GLY A 78 -1.77 4.88 6.56
N GLY A 79 -0.53 4.54 6.23
CA GLY A 79 -0.23 3.75 5.04
C GLY A 79 -0.42 2.25 5.34
N TRP A 80 -1.05 1.50 4.42
CA TRP A 80 -1.29 0.08 4.67
C TRP A 80 0.02 -0.73 4.82
N ALA A 81 1.09 -0.31 4.15
CA ALA A 81 2.38 -1.00 4.26
C ALA A 81 3.02 -0.83 5.64
N GLN A 82 2.79 0.29 6.30
CA GLN A 82 3.19 0.52 7.70
C GLN A 82 2.61 -0.55 8.63
N MET A 83 1.45 -1.11 8.27
CA MET A 83 0.76 -2.10 9.10
C MET A 83 1.21 -3.55 8.84
N LEU A 84 2.07 -3.82 7.85
CA LEU A 84 2.47 -5.18 7.50
C LEU A 84 3.33 -5.87 8.57
N ALA A 85 4.16 -5.11 9.28
CA ALA A 85 5.07 -5.67 10.29
C ALA A 85 4.35 -6.45 11.40
N GLN A 86 3.09 -6.13 11.69
CA GLN A 86 2.30 -6.86 12.67
C GLN A 86 1.92 -8.27 12.22
N TYR A 87 1.91 -8.51 10.90
CA TYR A 87 1.53 -9.81 10.32
C TYR A 87 2.74 -10.70 10.02
N PHE A 88 3.89 -10.11 9.73
CA PHE A 88 5.11 -10.85 9.37
C PHE A 88 6.23 -10.65 10.40
N PRO A 89 6.22 -11.41 11.52
CA PRO A 89 7.18 -11.22 12.60
C PRO A 89 8.62 -11.56 12.24
N THR A 90 8.82 -12.31 11.14
CA THR A 90 10.15 -12.78 10.67
C THR A 90 10.62 -12.16 9.37
N LEU A 91 9.91 -11.15 8.86
CA LEU A 91 10.22 -10.43 7.63
C LEU A 91 10.71 -9.03 7.95
N ALA A 92 11.89 -8.67 7.51
CA ALA A 92 12.37 -7.31 7.62
C ALA A 92 11.68 -6.43 6.55
N ILE A 93 11.01 -5.37 6.97
CA ILE A 93 10.32 -4.44 6.07
C ILE A 93 11.12 -3.16 5.92
N CYS A 94 11.37 -2.79 4.67
CA CYS A 94 12.00 -1.55 4.25
C CYS A 94 10.99 -0.74 3.41
N ASN A 95 10.18 0.06 4.08
CA ASN A 95 9.19 0.89 3.41
C ASN A 95 9.84 2.18 2.89
N GLN A 96 10.01 2.28 1.57
CA GLN A 96 10.52 3.47 0.89
C GLN A 96 9.40 4.27 0.20
N ALA A 97 8.13 3.85 0.36
CA ALA A 97 7.00 4.60 -0.18
C ALA A 97 6.98 6.03 0.40
N HIS A 98 6.62 6.99 -0.43
CA HIS A 98 6.65 8.39 -0.04
C HIS A 98 5.45 9.15 -0.63
N SER A 99 4.93 10.10 0.14
CA SER A 99 3.77 10.91 -0.25
C SER A 99 4.02 11.69 -1.54
N GLY A 100 3.02 11.73 -2.41
CA GLY A 100 3.09 12.47 -3.67
C GLY A 100 3.81 11.75 -4.82
N MET A 101 4.41 10.59 -4.59
CA MET A 101 5.20 9.90 -5.61
C MET A 101 4.33 9.33 -6.74
N THR A 102 4.82 9.55 -7.94
CA THR A 102 4.44 8.84 -9.17
C THR A 102 5.50 7.80 -9.51
N THR A 103 5.22 6.95 -10.48
CA THR A 103 6.22 6.00 -11.01
C THR A 103 7.48 6.68 -11.55
N ASN A 104 7.42 7.95 -11.98
CA ASN A 104 8.59 8.73 -12.38
C ASN A 104 9.29 9.35 -11.17
N CYS A 105 8.56 10.16 -10.37
CA CYS A 105 9.15 10.92 -9.28
C CYS A 105 9.86 10.02 -8.27
N PHE A 106 9.33 8.84 -7.99
CA PHE A 106 9.96 7.86 -7.11
C PHE A 106 11.37 7.47 -7.56
N ARG A 107 11.63 7.51 -8.86
CA ARG A 107 12.97 7.31 -9.43
C ARG A 107 13.79 8.59 -9.41
N ASP A 108 13.21 9.68 -9.89
CA ASP A 108 13.89 10.94 -10.13
C ASP A 108 14.34 11.58 -8.80
N ASP A 109 13.54 11.42 -7.73
CA ASP A 109 13.82 11.92 -6.38
C ASP A 109 14.73 10.99 -5.56
N GLY A 110 15.18 9.86 -6.13
CA GLY A 110 16.21 8.99 -5.55
C GLY A 110 15.69 7.85 -4.68
N HIS A 111 14.40 7.74 -4.39
CA HIS A 111 13.84 6.64 -3.59
C HIS A 111 14.16 5.26 -4.17
N TRP A 112 14.02 5.13 -5.50
CA TRP A 112 14.37 3.89 -6.19
C TRP A 112 15.85 3.54 -6.10
N ASN A 113 16.72 4.54 -6.16
CA ASN A 113 18.16 4.33 -6.01
C ASN A 113 18.52 3.75 -4.64
N ILE A 114 17.83 4.17 -3.58
CA ILE A 114 18.01 3.60 -2.25
C ILE A 114 17.70 2.11 -2.26
N ILE A 115 16.60 1.70 -2.88
CA ILE A 115 16.27 0.27 -3.01
C ILE A 115 17.34 -0.46 -3.80
N LEU A 116 17.73 0.05 -4.98
CA LEU A 116 18.72 -0.61 -5.85
C LEU A 116 20.10 -0.76 -5.21
N GLN A 117 20.49 0.13 -4.31
CA GLN A 117 21.75 0.05 -3.58
C GLN A 117 21.77 -1.00 -2.47
N HIS A 118 20.60 -1.43 -2.00
CA HIS A 118 20.48 -2.29 -0.83
C HIS A 118 19.86 -3.67 -1.12
N ILE A 119 19.12 -3.77 -2.23
CA ILE A 119 18.45 -5.00 -2.62
C ILE A 119 19.46 -6.12 -2.91
N ARG A 120 19.17 -7.30 -2.44
CA ARG A 120 19.98 -8.51 -2.60
C ARG A 120 19.21 -9.59 -3.37
N PRO A 121 19.88 -10.56 -3.96
CA PRO A 121 19.21 -11.73 -4.52
C PRO A 121 18.24 -12.35 -3.51
N LYS A 122 17.03 -12.70 -3.98
CA LYS A 122 15.90 -13.27 -3.22
C LYS A 122 15.17 -12.32 -2.26
N ASP A 123 15.58 -11.06 -2.17
CA ASP A 123 14.73 -10.05 -1.56
C ASP A 123 13.45 -9.83 -2.38
N ILE A 124 12.46 -9.20 -1.80
CA ILE A 124 11.14 -9.01 -2.40
C ILE A 124 10.88 -7.52 -2.57
N VAL A 125 10.23 -7.14 -3.66
CA VAL A 125 9.81 -5.74 -3.87
C VAL A 125 8.34 -5.70 -4.23
N MET A 126 7.54 -5.01 -3.43
CA MET A 126 6.15 -4.65 -3.73
C MET A 126 6.09 -3.29 -4.41
N LEU A 127 5.37 -3.22 -5.51
CA LEU A 127 5.17 -2.01 -6.32
C LEU A 127 3.70 -1.63 -6.30
N GLN A 128 3.36 -0.47 -5.74
CA GLN A 128 2.03 0.10 -5.85
C GLN A 128 2.11 1.61 -6.06
N PHE A 129 1.65 2.07 -7.21
CA PHE A 129 1.52 3.47 -7.61
C PHE A 129 0.16 3.68 -8.28
N GLY A 130 -0.17 4.92 -8.61
CA GLY A 130 -1.34 5.23 -9.40
C GLY A 130 -2.08 6.49 -8.96
N HIS A 131 -2.18 6.75 -7.65
CA HIS A 131 -2.94 7.88 -7.10
C HIS A 131 -2.42 9.25 -7.58
N ASN A 132 -1.14 9.35 -7.88
CA ASN A 132 -0.52 10.56 -8.40
C ASN A 132 -0.25 10.46 -9.90
N ASP A 133 0.03 9.25 -10.41
CA ASP A 133 0.23 9.02 -11.85
C ASP A 133 -1.00 9.43 -12.67
N GLN A 134 -2.20 9.11 -12.19
CA GLN A 134 -3.45 9.47 -12.88
C GLN A 134 -3.62 10.99 -13.08
N LYS A 135 -2.92 11.81 -12.30
CA LYS A 135 -2.95 13.28 -12.40
C LYS A 135 -1.97 13.80 -13.46
N ARG A 136 -1.22 12.93 -14.12
CA ARG A 136 -0.15 13.29 -15.06
C ARG A 136 -0.41 12.71 -16.44
N ARG A 137 -0.53 13.56 -17.46
CA ARG A 137 -0.80 13.14 -18.86
C ARG A 137 0.23 12.16 -19.41
N ASN A 138 1.51 12.38 -19.10
CA ASN A 138 2.60 11.49 -19.51
C ASN A 138 2.62 10.14 -18.80
N LEU A 139 1.81 9.97 -17.74
CA LEU A 139 1.69 8.73 -16.95
C LEU A 139 0.31 8.06 -17.13
N ALA A 140 -0.27 8.22 -18.31
CA ALA A 140 -1.48 7.47 -18.67
C ALA A 140 -1.27 5.96 -18.43
N ALA A 141 -2.31 5.28 -17.97
CA ALA A 141 -2.24 3.89 -17.52
C ALA A 141 -1.57 2.94 -18.52
N PHE A 142 -1.99 2.98 -19.80
CA PHE A 142 -1.39 2.18 -20.89
C PHE A 142 -0.31 2.94 -21.68
N GLY A 143 0.27 3.98 -21.08
CA GLY A 143 1.36 4.77 -21.62
C GLY A 143 2.59 4.75 -20.71
N GLY A 144 2.94 5.90 -20.15
CA GLY A 144 4.11 6.04 -19.27
C GLY A 144 4.04 5.16 -18.01
N TYR A 145 2.86 5.05 -17.39
CA TYR A 145 2.68 4.27 -16.16
C TYR A 145 3.05 2.79 -16.33
N ILE A 146 2.42 2.09 -17.28
CA ILE A 146 2.70 0.65 -17.51
C ILE A 146 4.16 0.43 -17.96
N ASN A 147 4.73 1.36 -18.74
CA ASN A 147 6.14 1.26 -19.17
C ASN A 147 7.08 1.39 -17.97
N ASN A 148 6.78 2.27 -17.03
CA ASN A 148 7.55 2.40 -15.80
C ASN A 148 7.47 1.13 -14.94
N LEU A 149 6.29 0.53 -14.81
CA LEU A 149 6.14 -0.74 -14.09
C LEU A 149 6.98 -1.86 -14.73
N ARG A 150 6.97 -1.98 -16.08
CA ARG A 150 7.84 -2.94 -16.79
C ARG A 150 9.31 -2.71 -16.46
N ARG A 151 9.73 -1.45 -16.41
CA ARG A 151 11.10 -1.09 -16.08
C ARG A 151 11.46 -1.48 -14.64
N TYR A 152 10.60 -1.19 -13.65
CA TYR A 152 10.79 -1.62 -12.27
C TYR A 152 10.94 -3.14 -12.16
N ILE A 153 10.02 -3.89 -12.78
CA ILE A 153 10.05 -5.36 -12.78
C ILE A 153 11.36 -5.89 -13.38
N SER A 154 11.79 -5.33 -14.51
CA SER A 154 13.05 -5.73 -15.17
C SER A 154 14.27 -5.50 -14.28
N GLU A 155 14.35 -4.35 -13.63
CA GLU A 155 15.48 -4.01 -12.76
C GLU A 155 15.52 -4.87 -11.48
N ILE A 156 14.35 -5.19 -10.90
CA ILE A 156 14.24 -6.10 -9.74
C ILE A 156 14.74 -7.50 -10.13
N ARG A 157 14.33 -8.01 -11.29
CA ARG A 157 14.76 -9.32 -11.78
C ARG A 157 16.24 -9.38 -12.15
N ALA A 158 16.79 -8.25 -12.59
CA ALA A 158 18.23 -8.18 -12.93
C ALA A 158 19.15 -8.44 -11.73
N VAL A 159 18.65 -8.30 -10.51
CA VAL A 159 19.36 -8.60 -9.27
C VAL A 159 18.88 -9.90 -8.59
N ASP A 160 18.13 -10.74 -9.30
CA ASP A 160 17.57 -12.02 -8.79
C ASP A 160 16.62 -11.81 -7.57
N ALA A 161 15.89 -10.71 -7.54
CA ALA A 161 14.87 -10.42 -6.54
C ALA A 161 13.45 -10.65 -7.09
N TYR A 162 12.45 -10.70 -6.21
CA TYR A 162 11.08 -11.07 -6.53
C TYR A 162 10.16 -9.83 -6.60
N PRO A 163 9.71 -9.40 -7.78
CA PRO A 163 8.73 -8.34 -7.92
C PRO A 163 7.31 -8.85 -7.65
N ILE A 164 6.51 -8.05 -6.95
CA ILE A 164 5.07 -8.23 -6.77
C ILE A 164 4.39 -6.92 -7.18
N VAL A 165 3.44 -7.00 -8.09
CA VAL A 165 2.65 -5.84 -8.51
C VAL A 165 1.34 -5.81 -7.73
N ILE A 166 1.03 -4.65 -7.18
CA ILE A 166 -0.21 -4.40 -6.44
C ILE A 166 -0.92 -3.22 -7.10
N SER A 167 -2.20 -3.38 -7.41
CA SER A 167 -2.98 -2.27 -7.94
C SER A 167 -3.22 -1.20 -6.86
N PRO A 168 -3.34 0.10 -7.23
CA PRO A 168 -3.66 1.14 -6.27
C PRO A 168 -4.97 0.85 -5.55
N ILE A 169 -5.07 1.19 -4.27
CA ILE A 169 -6.33 1.09 -3.53
C ILE A 169 -7.40 1.98 -4.16
N SER A 170 -8.67 1.61 -3.98
CA SER A 170 -9.75 2.51 -4.36
C SER A 170 -9.84 3.69 -3.41
N ARG A 171 -10.13 4.87 -3.94
CA ARG A 171 -10.63 6.00 -3.15
C ARG A 171 -12.05 5.72 -2.69
N ILE A 172 -12.61 6.58 -1.87
CA ILE A 172 -14.05 6.58 -1.59
C ILE A 172 -14.76 6.74 -2.94
N PRO A 173 -15.60 5.74 -3.34
CA PRO A 173 -16.12 5.70 -4.71
C PRO A 173 -17.45 6.43 -4.90
N PHE A 174 -18.02 7.03 -3.86
CA PHE A 174 -19.34 7.64 -3.92
C PHE A 174 -19.30 9.02 -4.57
N GLU A 175 -20.33 9.32 -5.35
CA GLU A 175 -20.58 10.64 -5.93
C GLU A 175 -21.92 11.19 -5.36
N ASP A 176 -22.07 12.52 -5.38
CA ASP A 176 -23.27 13.21 -4.85
C ASP A 176 -24.59 12.77 -5.51
N ASN A 177 -24.51 12.18 -6.71
CA ASN A 177 -25.66 11.67 -7.45
C ASN A 177 -26.00 10.19 -7.11
N GLY A 178 -25.30 9.58 -6.14
CA GLY A 178 -25.46 8.19 -5.76
C GLY A 178 -24.84 7.18 -6.73
N GLN A 179 -24.08 7.64 -7.71
CA GLN A 179 -23.31 6.77 -8.60
C GLN A 179 -21.95 6.41 -7.99
N PHE A 180 -21.39 5.32 -8.46
CA PHE A 180 -20.03 4.93 -8.09
C PHE A 180 -19.04 5.36 -9.14
N ARG A 181 -17.91 5.90 -8.71
CA ARG A 181 -16.81 6.26 -9.58
C ARG A 181 -15.50 5.67 -9.10
N SER A 182 -14.85 4.92 -9.97
CA SER A 182 -13.51 4.40 -9.73
C SER A 182 -12.50 5.11 -10.61
N LEU A 183 -11.83 6.11 -10.05
CA LEU A 183 -10.83 6.92 -10.76
C LEU A 183 -9.56 6.14 -11.13
N LEU A 184 -9.32 5.00 -10.50
CA LEU A 184 -8.05 4.24 -10.60
C LEU A 184 -8.21 2.90 -11.32
N SER A 185 -9.42 2.56 -11.79
CA SER A 185 -9.71 1.28 -12.44
C SER A 185 -8.79 1.00 -13.64
N THR A 186 -8.51 2.02 -14.45
CA THR A 186 -7.63 1.88 -15.63
C THR A 186 -6.18 1.62 -15.23
N HIS A 187 -5.68 2.28 -14.17
CA HIS A 187 -4.35 2.03 -13.63
C HIS A 187 -4.27 0.64 -12.98
N ALA A 188 -5.34 0.20 -12.29
CA ALA A 188 -5.43 -1.15 -11.75
C ALA A 188 -5.40 -2.21 -12.87
N LEU A 189 -6.12 -1.98 -13.97
CA LEU A 189 -6.07 -2.86 -15.13
C LEU A 189 -4.67 -2.90 -15.77
N ALA A 190 -3.98 -1.76 -15.86
CA ALA A 190 -2.61 -1.72 -16.37
C ALA A 190 -1.64 -2.52 -15.47
N CYS A 191 -1.85 -2.51 -14.13
CA CYS A 191 -1.10 -3.36 -13.20
C CYS A 191 -1.32 -4.85 -13.50
N GLN A 192 -2.57 -5.26 -13.73
CA GLN A 192 -2.89 -6.64 -14.09
C GLN A 192 -2.21 -7.04 -15.39
N VAL A 193 -2.36 -6.22 -16.43
CA VAL A 193 -1.78 -6.50 -17.76
C VAL A 193 -0.27 -6.65 -17.68
N VAL A 194 0.44 -5.74 -17.00
CA VAL A 194 1.89 -5.84 -16.89
C VAL A 194 2.33 -7.03 -16.05
N ALA A 195 1.57 -7.38 -15.03
CA ALA A 195 1.89 -8.56 -14.22
C ALA A 195 1.73 -9.87 -15.03
N GLU A 196 0.68 -9.98 -15.84
CA GLU A 196 0.47 -11.09 -16.76
C GLU A 196 1.57 -11.16 -17.83
N GLU A 197 1.87 -10.03 -18.51
CA GLU A 197 2.93 -9.94 -19.52
C GLU A 197 4.31 -10.34 -18.97
N CYS A 198 4.61 -9.89 -17.76
CA CYS A 198 5.89 -10.16 -17.11
C CYS A 198 5.90 -11.49 -16.32
N ASN A 199 4.77 -12.18 -16.20
CA ASN A 199 4.62 -13.36 -15.35
C ASN A 199 5.14 -13.12 -13.92
N VAL A 200 4.56 -12.12 -13.26
CA VAL A 200 4.83 -11.78 -11.85
C VAL A 200 3.53 -11.83 -11.03
N PRO A 201 3.60 -12.10 -9.72
CA PRO A 201 2.43 -12.06 -8.86
C PRO A 201 1.70 -10.71 -8.92
N PHE A 202 0.38 -10.77 -8.90
CA PHE A 202 -0.50 -9.60 -8.91
C PHE A 202 -1.53 -9.67 -7.78
N ILE A 203 -1.66 -8.60 -7.02
CA ILE A 203 -2.73 -8.44 -6.02
C ILE A 203 -3.66 -7.32 -6.50
N ASN A 204 -4.91 -7.68 -6.80
CA ASN A 204 -5.92 -6.71 -7.20
C ASN A 204 -6.53 -6.00 -5.99
N LEU A 205 -5.72 -5.18 -5.33
CA LEU A 205 -6.11 -4.47 -4.13
C LEU A 205 -7.16 -3.39 -4.42
N HIS A 206 -7.19 -2.89 -5.66
CA HIS A 206 -8.22 -1.95 -6.10
C HIS A 206 -9.62 -2.55 -6.00
N GLU A 207 -9.79 -3.73 -6.56
CA GLU A 207 -11.07 -4.43 -6.56
C GLU A 207 -11.54 -4.77 -5.14
N LEU A 208 -10.62 -5.29 -4.32
CA LEU A 208 -10.91 -5.64 -2.92
C LEU A 208 -11.38 -4.41 -2.12
N THR A 209 -10.65 -3.32 -2.22
CA THR A 209 -10.99 -2.10 -1.49
C THR A 209 -12.23 -1.41 -2.07
N PHE A 210 -12.39 -1.37 -3.39
CA PHE A 210 -13.59 -0.81 -4.01
C PHE A 210 -14.85 -1.53 -3.53
N ARG A 211 -14.86 -2.86 -3.58
CA ARG A 211 -15.97 -3.68 -3.09
C ARG A 211 -16.25 -3.43 -1.62
N LYS A 212 -15.21 -3.35 -0.80
CA LYS A 212 -15.37 -3.06 0.63
C LYS A 212 -16.03 -1.71 0.85
N TRP A 213 -15.55 -0.67 0.18
CA TRP A 213 -16.11 0.67 0.34
C TRP A 213 -17.58 0.73 -0.10
N VAL A 214 -17.92 0.08 -1.22
CA VAL A 214 -19.30 -0.03 -1.67
C VAL A 214 -20.18 -0.78 -0.67
N SER A 215 -19.68 -1.89 -0.10
CA SER A 215 -20.44 -2.67 0.88
C SER A 215 -20.71 -1.95 2.20
N LEU A 216 -19.78 -1.08 2.62
CA LEU A 216 -19.97 -0.24 3.80
C LEU A 216 -21.03 0.83 3.55
N GLY A 217 -21.00 1.43 2.35
CA GLY A 217 -21.86 2.56 2.05
C GLY A 217 -21.44 3.85 2.78
N GLU A 218 -22.17 4.92 2.51
CA GLU A 218 -22.06 6.16 3.27
C GLU A 218 -23.09 6.16 4.42
N PRO A 219 -22.76 6.68 5.63
CA PRO A 219 -21.50 7.39 5.95
C PRO A 219 -20.35 6.46 6.42
N ASP A 220 -20.59 5.17 6.58
CA ASP A 220 -19.71 4.25 7.32
C ASP A 220 -18.30 4.10 6.69
N VAL A 221 -18.18 4.32 5.38
CA VAL A 221 -16.87 4.30 4.69
C VAL A 221 -15.92 5.37 5.24
N HIS A 222 -16.43 6.48 5.68
CA HIS A 222 -15.63 7.60 6.21
C HIS A 222 -14.90 7.25 7.50
N ASP A 223 -15.36 6.24 8.25
CA ASP A 223 -14.66 5.74 9.45
C ASP A 223 -13.30 5.13 9.15
N TYR A 224 -13.01 4.82 7.88
CA TYR A 224 -11.75 4.23 7.41
C TYR A 224 -10.80 5.23 6.78
N PHE A 225 -11.22 6.49 6.64
CA PHE A 225 -10.50 7.50 5.88
C PHE A 225 -10.26 8.79 6.66
N MET A 226 -9.20 9.50 6.27
CA MET A 226 -8.91 10.87 6.69
C MET A 226 -9.43 11.91 5.68
N ASP A 227 -9.45 11.51 4.42
CA ASP A 227 -10.00 12.25 3.29
C ASP A 227 -10.52 11.24 2.24
N ILE A 228 -10.87 11.65 1.05
CA ILE A 228 -11.38 10.76 -0.01
C ILE A 228 -10.34 9.75 -0.54
N THR A 229 -9.07 9.86 -0.14
CA THR A 229 -7.95 9.08 -0.68
C THR A 229 -7.15 8.36 0.39
N HIS A 230 -6.85 9.07 1.49
CA HIS A 230 -5.93 8.58 2.52
C HIS A 230 -6.71 7.92 3.65
N THR A 231 -6.34 6.70 3.93
CA THR A 231 -6.91 5.95 5.05
C THR A 231 -6.35 6.45 6.39
N ASN A 232 -7.13 6.27 7.45
CA ASN A 232 -6.64 6.30 8.81
C ASN A 232 -5.99 4.94 9.18
N ASP A 233 -5.52 4.79 10.40
CA ASP A 233 -4.88 3.55 10.86
C ASP A 233 -5.81 2.34 10.79
N TYR A 234 -7.11 2.54 11.01
CA TYR A 234 -8.10 1.47 10.96
C TYR A 234 -8.26 0.95 9.53
N GLY A 235 -8.42 1.87 8.57
CA GLY A 235 -8.46 1.52 7.15
C GLY A 235 -7.15 0.91 6.64
N ALA A 236 -6.02 1.49 7.02
CA ALA A 236 -4.70 0.98 6.66
C ALA A 236 -4.47 -0.46 7.17
N LYS A 237 -4.85 -0.74 8.41
CA LYS A 237 -4.75 -2.08 9.01
C LYS A 237 -5.62 -3.10 8.29
N MET A 238 -6.85 -2.73 7.94
CA MET A 238 -7.75 -3.58 7.18
C MET A 238 -7.17 -3.89 5.80
N ILE A 239 -6.66 -2.89 5.08
CA ILE A 239 -6.07 -3.09 3.75
C ILE A 239 -4.83 -3.99 3.83
N ALA A 240 -3.98 -3.80 4.84
CA ALA A 240 -2.84 -4.70 5.07
C ALA A 240 -3.28 -6.15 5.26
N SER A 241 -4.39 -6.38 5.98
CA SER A 241 -4.94 -7.73 6.16
C SER A 241 -5.37 -8.37 4.83
N TYR A 242 -5.92 -7.58 3.90
CA TYR A 242 -6.27 -8.05 2.55
C TYR A 242 -5.02 -8.45 1.76
N VAL A 243 -3.97 -7.63 1.81
CA VAL A 243 -2.70 -7.97 1.15
C VAL A 243 -2.14 -9.29 1.68
N VAL A 244 -2.13 -9.48 3.00
CA VAL A 244 -1.64 -10.72 3.63
C VAL A 244 -2.53 -11.91 3.24
N SER A 245 -3.85 -11.76 3.27
CA SER A 245 -4.80 -12.80 2.86
C SER A 245 -4.58 -13.21 1.40
N GLU A 246 -4.37 -12.25 0.50
CA GLU A 246 -4.09 -12.52 -0.91
C GLU A 246 -2.75 -13.22 -1.13
N ILE A 247 -1.71 -12.84 -0.39
CA ILE A 247 -0.41 -13.53 -0.41
C ILE A 247 -0.60 -15.02 -0.06
N GLN A 248 -1.37 -15.32 0.96
CA GLN A 248 -1.64 -16.70 1.38
C GLN A 248 -2.54 -17.42 0.37
N ARG A 249 -3.63 -16.80 -0.05
CA ARG A 249 -4.61 -17.38 -1.00
C ARG A 249 -3.99 -17.73 -2.34
N GLN A 250 -3.16 -16.84 -2.87
CA GLN A 250 -2.49 -17.03 -4.16
C GLN A 250 -1.17 -17.82 -4.04
N ASN A 251 -0.76 -18.19 -2.83
CA ASN A 251 0.51 -18.85 -2.57
C ASN A 251 1.72 -18.07 -3.16
N ILE A 252 1.76 -16.76 -2.93
CA ILE A 252 2.82 -15.89 -3.44
C ILE A 252 4.12 -16.16 -2.68
N THR A 253 5.01 -16.93 -3.28
CA THR A 253 6.32 -17.24 -2.71
C THR A 253 7.32 -16.10 -2.96
N PRO A 254 8.27 -15.88 -2.01
CA PRO A 254 8.50 -16.66 -0.78
C PRO A 254 7.61 -16.23 0.40
N LEU A 255 6.81 -15.17 0.31
CA LEU A 255 6.05 -14.59 1.43
C LEU A 255 5.04 -15.56 2.04
N SER A 256 4.35 -16.37 1.22
CA SER A 256 3.36 -17.34 1.68
C SER A 256 3.94 -18.46 2.56
N ALA A 257 5.25 -18.69 2.48
CA ALA A 257 5.96 -19.66 3.29
C ALA A 257 6.42 -19.11 4.65
N LEU A 258 6.29 -17.80 4.88
CA LEU A 258 6.68 -17.18 6.14
C LEU A 258 5.57 -17.35 7.19
N PRO A 259 5.94 -17.40 8.48
CA PRO A 259 4.97 -17.33 9.54
C PRO A 259 4.17 -16.02 9.47
N VAL A 260 2.86 -16.13 9.58
CA VAL A 260 1.93 -15.00 9.59
C VAL A 260 1.22 -14.97 10.93
N SER A 261 1.15 -13.80 11.55
CA SER A 261 0.33 -13.56 12.74
C SER A 261 -1.15 -13.68 12.38
N GLU A 262 -1.98 -13.94 13.38
CA GLU A 262 -3.42 -14.06 13.19
C GLU A 262 -4.00 -12.82 12.47
N ILE A 263 -4.70 -13.08 11.37
CA ILE A 263 -5.45 -12.06 10.64
C ILE A 263 -6.83 -11.96 11.29
N PRO A 264 -7.28 -10.76 11.68
CA PRO A 264 -8.61 -10.59 12.24
C PRO A 264 -9.68 -11.12 11.29
N GLN A 265 -10.55 -12.00 11.77
CA GLN A 265 -11.60 -12.62 10.94
C GLN A 265 -12.58 -11.60 10.32
N ASN A 266 -12.75 -10.47 11.00
CA ASN A 266 -13.62 -9.39 10.52
C ASN A 266 -13.11 -8.67 9.26
N PHE A 267 -11.90 -8.97 8.82
CA PHE A 267 -11.29 -8.41 7.61
C PHE A 267 -11.06 -9.49 6.54
N SER A 268 -11.82 -10.58 6.57
CA SER A 268 -11.74 -11.58 5.51
C SER A 268 -12.28 -11.00 4.21
N PRO A 269 -11.49 -10.92 3.14
CA PRO A 269 -11.95 -10.42 1.85
C PRO A 269 -13.16 -11.17 1.30
N GLU A 270 -13.22 -12.47 1.56
CA GLU A 270 -14.33 -13.32 1.10
C GLU A 270 -15.66 -13.01 1.78
N GLN A 271 -15.62 -12.65 3.07
CA GLN A 271 -16.83 -12.25 3.80
C GLN A 271 -17.31 -10.88 3.34
N ASP A 272 -16.39 -9.96 3.13
CA ASP A 272 -16.70 -8.60 2.69
C ASP A 272 -17.21 -8.56 1.25
N ILE A 273 -16.75 -9.47 0.39
CA ILE A 273 -17.14 -9.54 -1.02
C ILE A 273 -18.55 -10.11 -1.22
N LYS A 274 -19.04 -10.94 -0.30
CA LYS A 274 -20.33 -11.63 -0.45
C LYS A 274 -21.54 -10.72 -0.36
N GLU A 275 -21.41 -9.55 0.21
CA GLU A 275 -22.53 -8.65 0.50
C GLU A 275 -22.70 -7.51 -0.49
N ILE A 276 -21.89 -7.46 -1.54
CA ILE A 276 -22.10 -6.45 -2.57
C ILE A 276 -23.31 -6.87 -3.40
N PRO A 277 -24.37 -6.10 -3.37
CA PRO A 277 -25.46 -6.32 -4.30
C PRO A 277 -24.88 -6.20 -5.71
N THR A 278 -24.97 -7.25 -6.49
CA THR A 278 -24.51 -7.29 -7.90
C THR A 278 -25.21 -6.24 -8.78
N GLU A 279 -26.19 -5.60 -8.24
CA GLU A 279 -27.04 -4.65 -8.92
C GLU A 279 -27.14 -3.33 -8.25
N THR A 280 -26.19 -3.02 -7.48
CA THR A 280 -25.96 -1.69 -7.05
C THR A 280 -25.63 -0.74 -8.09
N THR A 281 -25.79 -1.35 -9.06
CA THR A 281 -26.19 -0.65 -10.01
C THR A 281 -27.60 -0.29 -9.82
N ALA A 282 -27.92 0.58 -8.94
CA ALA A 282 -29.21 1.21 -8.92
C ALA A 282 -29.57 1.63 -10.35
N GLY A 283 -30.01 0.65 -11.16
CA GLY A 283 -30.37 0.84 -12.54
C GLY A 283 -29.26 1.30 -13.49
N GLY A 284 -28.03 1.29 -13.08
CA GLY A 284 -26.89 1.60 -13.91
C GLY A 284 -25.93 0.42 -13.93
N SER A 285 -25.69 -0.16 -15.09
CA SER A 285 -24.58 -1.06 -15.26
C SER A 285 -23.36 -0.48 -14.56
N PHE A 286 -22.65 -1.29 -13.77
CA PHE A 286 -21.27 -1.05 -13.44
C PHE A 286 -20.49 -1.02 -14.75
N LYS A 287 -20.49 0.11 -15.38
CA LYS A 287 -19.49 0.42 -16.34
C LYS A 287 -18.25 0.67 -15.51
N MET A 288 -17.35 -0.29 -15.57
CA MET A 288 -15.95 0.06 -15.54
C MET A 288 -15.78 0.97 -16.75
N GLU A 289 -16.22 2.21 -16.62
CA GLU A 289 -15.75 3.22 -17.51
C GLU A 289 -14.26 3.21 -17.26
N ILE A 290 -13.57 2.76 -18.25
CA ILE A 290 -12.18 3.14 -18.43
C ILE A 290 -12.30 4.64 -18.68
N PRO A 291 -12.24 5.49 -17.68
CA PRO A 291 -12.09 6.87 -17.99
C PRO A 291 -10.65 6.93 -18.49
N TYR A 292 -10.49 7.12 -19.73
CA TYR A 292 -9.52 8.10 -20.10
C TYR A 292 -9.90 9.29 -19.23
N VAL A 293 -9.24 9.39 -18.09
CA VAL A 293 -9.46 10.53 -17.21
C VAL A 293 -8.83 11.66 -17.99
N ASP A 294 -9.65 12.27 -18.75
CA ASP A 294 -9.43 13.64 -19.06
C ASP A 294 -9.45 14.35 -17.71
N ILE A 295 -8.27 14.74 -17.30
CA ILE A 295 -7.99 15.30 -15.99
C ILE A 295 -8.54 16.74 -15.94
N GLU A 296 -9.51 17.06 -16.74
CA GLU A 296 -10.27 18.29 -16.64
C GLU A 296 -11.03 18.27 -15.32
N GLY A 297 -10.50 18.99 -14.34
CA GLY A 297 -11.06 19.12 -13.01
C GLY A 297 -10.22 18.57 -11.87
N ILE A 298 -9.17 17.81 -12.12
CA ILE A 298 -8.17 17.47 -11.10
C ILE A 298 -7.05 18.51 -11.16
N PRO A 299 -6.66 19.16 -10.05
CA PRO A 299 -5.54 20.08 -10.04
C PRO A 299 -4.31 19.42 -10.63
N GLN A 300 -3.80 19.97 -11.72
CA GLN A 300 -2.50 19.58 -12.27
C GLN A 300 -1.46 20.28 -11.39
N TYR A 301 -0.68 19.52 -10.70
CA TYR A 301 0.53 20.03 -10.07
C TYR A 301 1.66 19.84 -11.08
N ASP A 302 2.26 20.95 -11.50
CA ASP A 302 3.46 20.99 -12.32
C ASP A 302 4.69 20.46 -11.58
#